data_4d6884f6799a169b159d7a086ca6d370
#
_entry.id   4d6884f6799a169b159d7a086ca6d370
#
_cell.length_a   1.000
_cell.length_b   1.000
_cell.length_c   1.000
_cell.angle_alpha   90.00
_cell.angle_beta   90.00
_cell.angle_gamma   90.00
#
_symmetry.space_group_name_H-M   'P 1'
#
loop_
_entity.id
_entity.type
_entity.pdbx_description
1 polymer ?
#
loop_
_entity_poly.entity_id
_entity_poly.type
_entity_poly.pdbx_seq_one_letter_code
_entity_poly.pdbx_strand_id
1 'polypeptide(L)'
;MRLGGSVMKPYNSPKEWLAHVKELGYSAVVFPVESTAPLSVIREYEQVCRDNDLLIGEVGAWRNVMARDPKERAANMDWNIRQLELAETVGANCCVNISGSFAEMWDGYHPDLDTKETWDLVVSNTRKIIDAVKPTRTSYSLEPMPWMVPESPEQYLQLLKDVDRPAFKVHLDYCNMLNSIERYRHASEFITHCFDLLGENIVSIHAKDALIVLGALPVNINEIMPGKGSIDLSLVTKLAHGLGDDIPVFVEHLDTHEDYLQAAAAMRQAAQKAGVPVK
;
A
#
# COMPACT_ATOMS: atom_id res chain seq x y z
N MET A 1 3.04 15.02 -6.23
CA MET A 1 2.50 13.68 -5.89
C MET A 1 1.12 13.49 -6.50
N ARG A 2 0.69 12.25 -6.70
CA ARG A 2 -0.64 11.89 -7.20
C ARG A 2 -1.50 11.29 -6.09
N LEU A 3 -2.68 11.86 -5.85
CA LEU A 3 -3.59 11.39 -4.82
C LEU A 3 -4.53 10.32 -5.38
N GLY A 4 -4.77 9.27 -4.61
CA GLY A 4 -5.66 8.15 -4.93
C GLY A 4 -6.38 7.59 -3.70
N GLY A 5 -7.22 6.60 -3.95
CA GLY A 5 -7.97 5.86 -2.93
C GLY A 5 -8.97 4.91 -3.57
N SER A 6 -9.74 4.21 -2.76
CA SER A 6 -10.75 3.27 -3.23
C SER A 6 -11.99 3.98 -3.79
N VAL A 7 -12.62 3.36 -4.79
CA VAL A 7 -13.91 3.76 -5.34
C VAL A 7 -15.01 2.91 -4.72
N MET A 8 -15.77 3.48 -3.79
CA MET A 8 -16.79 2.76 -3.00
C MET A 8 -18.15 2.70 -3.68
N LYS A 9 -18.46 3.60 -4.63
CA LYS A 9 -19.70 3.56 -5.40
C LYS A 9 -19.68 2.39 -6.37
N PRO A 10 -20.81 1.66 -6.52
CA PRO A 10 -20.92 0.61 -7.54
C PRO A 10 -20.73 1.16 -8.95
N TYR A 11 -20.10 0.39 -9.81
CA TYR A 11 -19.94 0.69 -11.24
C TYR A 11 -19.99 -0.61 -12.06
N ASN A 12 -20.48 -0.51 -13.29
CA ASN A 12 -20.62 -1.63 -14.22
C ASN A 12 -19.82 -1.44 -15.51
N SER A 13 -19.08 -0.34 -15.61
CA SER A 13 -18.28 -0.01 -16.78
C SER A 13 -17.07 0.86 -16.43
N PRO A 14 -16.02 0.85 -17.26
CA PRO A 14 -14.87 1.74 -17.10
C PRO A 14 -15.27 3.23 -17.08
N LYS A 15 -16.33 3.60 -17.82
CA LYS A 15 -16.83 4.98 -17.87
C LYS A 15 -17.47 5.41 -16.53
N GLU A 16 -18.28 4.54 -15.92
CA GLU A 16 -18.87 4.80 -14.60
C GLU A 16 -17.81 4.87 -13.52
N TRP A 17 -16.87 3.91 -13.52
CA TRP A 17 -15.72 3.94 -12.62
C TRP A 17 -14.93 5.25 -12.73
N LEU A 18 -14.60 5.67 -13.96
CA LEU A 18 -13.90 6.92 -14.20
C LEU A 18 -14.66 8.14 -13.66
N ALA A 19 -16.00 8.15 -13.78
CA ALA A 19 -16.82 9.23 -13.24
C ALA A 19 -16.64 9.35 -11.71
N HIS A 20 -16.61 8.22 -11.00
CA HIS A 20 -16.36 8.21 -9.55
C HIS A 20 -14.91 8.60 -9.19
N VAL A 21 -13.92 8.15 -9.96
CA VAL A 21 -12.52 8.58 -9.80
C VAL A 21 -12.40 10.11 -9.93
N LYS A 22 -13.07 10.69 -10.94
CA LYS A 22 -13.09 12.15 -11.13
C LYS A 22 -13.85 12.90 -10.05
N GLU A 23 -14.95 12.35 -9.55
CA GLU A 23 -15.70 12.92 -8.41
C GLU A 23 -14.82 13.01 -7.16
N LEU A 24 -14.02 11.97 -6.88
CA LEU A 24 -13.04 11.94 -5.79
C LEU A 24 -11.83 12.85 -6.08
N GLY A 25 -11.65 13.27 -7.32
CA GLY A 25 -10.54 14.10 -7.78
C GLY A 25 -9.21 13.36 -7.77
N TYR A 26 -9.20 12.04 -7.96
CA TYR A 26 -7.99 11.23 -7.96
C TYR A 26 -7.23 11.32 -9.27
N SER A 27 -5.92 11.27 -9.18
CA SER A 27 -4.97 11.17 -10.29
C SER A 27 -4.08 9.92 -10.21
N ALA A 28 -4.19 9.16 -9.10
CA ALA A 28 -3.67 7.80 -8.98
C ALA A 28 -4.82 6.85 -8.64
N VAL A 29 -4.70 5.60 -9.04
CA VAL A 29 -5.73 4.58 -8.82
C VAL A 29 -5.11 3.25 -8.42
N VAL A 30 -5.81 2.51 -7.56
CA VAL A 30 -5.67 1.07 -7.45
C VAL A 30 -6.40 0.47 -8.66
N PHE A 31 -5.76 -0.45 -9.37
CA PHE A 31 -6.34 -1.02 -10.59
C PHE A 31 -7.62 -1.79 -10.27
N PRO A 32 -8.75 -1.49 -10.92
CA PRO A 32 -10.07 -1.92 -10.43
C PRO A 32 -10.49 -3.33 -10.83
N VAL A 33 -9.67 -4.05 -11.59
CA VAL A 33 -9.97 -5.42 -12.02
C VAL A 33 -8.83 -6.38 -11.68
N GLU A 34 -9.18 -7.64 -11.44
CA GLU A 34 -8.23 -8.68 -11.06
C GLU A 34 -7.72 -9.44 -12.28
N SER A 35 -6.64 -10.21 -12.10
CA SER A 35 -6.01 -11.05 -13.14
C SER A 35 -6.93 -12.13 -13.72
N THR A 36 -8.06 -12.41 -13.10
CA THR A 36 -9.09 -13.35 -13.59
C THR A 36 -10.02 -12.73 -14.63
N ALA A 37 -10.01 -11.40 -14.76
CA ALA A 37 -10.83 -10.72 -15.77
C ALA A 37 -10.34 -11.03 -17.20
N PRO A 38 -11.26 -11.03 -18.19
CA PRO A 38 -10.86 -11.14 -19.60
C PRO A 38 -9.87 -10.04 -19.99
N LEU A 39 -8.88 -10.38 -20.81
CA LEU A 39 -7.86 -9.42 -21.24
C LEU A 39 -8.45 -8.17 -21.91
N SER A 40 -9.57 -8.30 -22.62
CA SER A 40 -10.29 -7.17 -23.21
C SER A 40 -10.74 -6.18 -22.14
N VAL A 41 -11.30 -6.67 -21.03
CA VAL A 41 -11.73 -5.84 -19.89
C VAL A 41 -10.53 -5.14 -19.22
N ILE A 42 -9.44 -5.88 -19.00
CA ILE A 42 -8.20 -5.31 -18.45
C ILE A 42 -7.73 -4.15 -19.36
N ARG A 43 -7.70 -4.36 -20.67
CA ARG A 43 -7.27 -3.33 -21.64
C ARG A 43 -8.20 -2.12 -21.70
N GLU A 44 -9.51 -2.30 -21.52
CA GLU A 44 -10.47 -1.18 -21.45
C GLU A 44 -10.17 -0.26 -20.26
N TYR A 45 -9.95 -0.81 -19.06
CA TYR A 45 -9.61 -0.02 -17.87
C TYR A 45 -8.21 0.61 -17.99
N GLU A 46 -7.21 -0.12 -18.50
CA GLU A 46 -5.88 0.42 -18.78
C GLU A 46 -5.96 1.62 -19.72
N GLN A 47 -6.74 1.50 -20.82
CA GLN A 47 -6.91 2.58 -21.79
C GLN A 47 -7.57 3.82 -21.16
N VAL A 48 -8.60 3.62 -20.33
CA VAL A 48 -9.24 4.72 -19.60
C VAL A 48 -8.25 5.43 -18.68
N CYS A 49 -7.38 4.70 -17.98
CA CYS A 49 -6.34 5.32 -17.16
C CYS A 49 -5.39 6.17 -18.02
N ARG A 50 -4.92 5.65 -19.13
CA ARG A 50 -4.00 6.32 -20.05
C ARG A 50 -4.61 7.58 -20.64
N ASP A 51 -5.86 7.50 -21.13
CA ASP A 51 -6.56 8.61 -21.78
C ASP A 51 -6.90 9.77 -20.83
N ASN A 52 -6.89 9.51 -19.50
CA ASN A 52 -7.26 10.49 -18.48
C ASN A 52 -6.09 10.87 -17.55
N ASP A 53 -4.85 10.56 -17.91
CA ASP A 53 -3.65 10.82 -17.08
C ASP A 53 -3.78 10.28 -15.65
N LEU A 54 -4.38 9.08 -15.51
CA LEU A 54 -4.46 8.38 -14.23
C LEU A 54 -3.27 7.44 -14.09
N LEU A 55 -2.48 7.61 -13.03
CA LEU A 55 -1.40 6.70 -12.68
C LEU A 55 -1.99 5.44 -12.05
N ILE A 56 -1.69 4.28 -12.62
CA ILE A 56 -1.98 3.00 -11.96
C ILE A 56 -0.88 2.80 -10.91
N GLY A 57 -1.18 3.14 -9.66
CA GLY A 57 -0.19 3.04 -8.57
C GLY A 57 -0.07 1.62 -8.05
N GLU A 58 -1.18 0.89 -7.99
CA GLU A 58 -1.23 -0.42 -7.35
C GLU A 58 -2.10 -1.43 -8.06
N VAL A 59 -1.65 -2.69 -8.00
CA VAL A 59 -2.46 -3.89 -8.16
C VAL A 59 -2.41 -4.67 -6.86
N GLY A 60 -3.54 -4.83 -6.18
CA GLY A 60 -3.62 -5.56 -4.92
C GLY A 60 -3.55 -7.07 -5.11
N ALA A 61 -2.75 -7.78 -4.32
CA ALA A 61 -2.67 -9.24 -4.33
C ALA A 61 -3.34 -9.89 -3.11
N TRP A 62 -3.46 -9.23 -2.03
CA TRP A 62 -4.18 -9.49 -0.77
C TRP A 62 -4.56 -10.95 -0.50
N ARG A 63 -3.56 -11.84 -0.44
CA ARG A 63 -3.70 -13.27 -0.15
C ARG A 63 -2.56 -13.75 0.74
N ASN A 64 -2.90 -14.59 1.71
CA ASN A 64 -1.95 -15.15 2.67
C ASN A 64 -1.04 -16.23 2.04
N VAL A 65 0.16 -15.85 1.62
CA VAL A 65 1.17 -16.78 1.07
C VAL A 65 1.88 -17.62 2.14
N MET A 66 1.52 -17.43 3.43
CA MET A 66 2.01 -18.19 4.57
C MET A 66 0.93 -19.10 5.18
N ALA A 67 -0.25 -19.21 4.56
CA ALA A 67 -1.34 -20.06 5.05
C ALA A 67 -0.86 -21.46 5.45
N ARG A 68 -1.38 -21.96 6.58
CA ARG A 68 -0.99 -23.27 7.11
C ARG A 68 -1.40 -24.43 6.20
N ASP A 69 -2.58 -24.33 5.61
CA ASP A 69 -3.02 -25.30 4.61
C ASP A 69 -2.13 -25.23 3.36
N PRO A 70 -1.45 -26.32 2.96
CA PRO A 70 -0.58 -26.31 1.82
C PRO A 70 -1.28 -26.03 0.47
N LYS A 71 -2.56 -26.41 0.34
CA LYS A 71 -3.35 -26.18 -0.89
C LYS A 71 -3.74 -24.71 -0.98
N GLU A 72 -4.20 -24.13 0.12
CA GLU A 72 -4.51 -22.70 0.22
C GLU A 72 -3.23 -21.87 -0.06
N ARG A 73 -2.13 -22.20 0.60
CA ARG A 73 -0.85 -21.51 0.40
C ARG A 73 -0.40 -21.57 -1.06
N ALA A 74 -0.52 -22.72 -1.72
CA ALA A 74 -0.17 -22.87 -3.12
C ALA A 74 -1.08 -22.03 -4.03
N ALA A 75 -2.38 -22.02 -3.78
CA ALA A 75 -3.35 -21.20 -4.53
C ALA A 75 -3.10 -19.70 -4.33
N ASN A 76 -2.77 -19.28 -3.11
CA ASN A 76 -2.46 -17.90 -2.79
C ASN A 76 -1.13 -17.45 -3.42
N MET A 77 -0.15 -18.33 -3.48
CA MET A 77 1.11 -18.08 -4.19
C MET A 77 0.88 -17.87 -5.70
N ASP A 78 0.11 -18.76 -6.32
CA ASP A 78 -0.27 -18.67 -7.73
C ASP A 78 -1.08 -17.38 -8.03
N TRP A 79 -1.98 -17.00 -7.11
CA TRP A 79 -2.69 -15.74 -7.19
C TRP A 79 -1.75 -14.53 -7.19
N ASN A 80 -0.78 -14.48 -6.26
CA ASN A 80 0.19 -13.39 -6.18
C ASN A 80 1.02 -13.26 -7.46
N ILE A 81 1.43 -14.39 -8.05
CA ILE A 81 2.15 -14.42 -9.34
C ILE A 81 1.27 -13.79 -10.43
N ARG A 82 0.00 -14.21 -10.56
CA ARG A 82 -0.92 -13.65 -11.57
C ARG A 82 -1.23 -12.17 -11.36
N GLN A 83 -1.34 -11.71 -10.12
CA GLN A 83 -1.53 -10.28 -9.84
C GLN A 83 -0.29 -9.46 -10.21
N LEU A 84 0.91 -10.00 -9.98
CA LEU A 84 2.15 -9.36 -10.43
C LEU A 84 2.26 -9.34 -11.97
N GLU A 85 1.82 -10.39 -12.67
CA GLU A 85 1.70 -10.40 -14.13
C GLU A 85 0.71 -9.36 -14.64
N LEU A 86 -0.41 -9.18 -13.94
CA LEU A 86 -1.37 -8.11 -14.24
C LEU A 86 -0.73 -6.74 -14.06
N ALA A 87 -0.03 -6.50 -12.94
CA ALA A 87 0.67 -5.24 -12.68
C ALA A 87 1.70 -4.93 -13.78
N GLU A 88 2.49 -5.92 -14.21
CA GLU A 88 3.42 -5.80 -15.34
C GLU A 88 2.69 -5.47 -16.65
N THR A 89 1.53 -6.10 -16.88
CA THR A 89 0.72 -5.91 -18.09
C THR A 89 0.18 -4.47 -18.19
N VAL A 90 -0.33 -3.93 -17.07
CA VAL A 90 -0.93 -2.59 -17.04
C VAL A 90 0.06 -1.47 -16.71
N GLY A 91 1.29 -1.83 -16.31
CA GLY A 91 2.35 -0.89 -15.95
C GLY A 91 2.05 -0.16 -14.64
N ALA A 92 1.51 -0.85 -13.64
CA ALA A 92 1.35 -0.32 -12.30
C ALA A 92 2.70 -0.04 -11.63
N ASN A 93 2.77 0.90 -10.69
CA ASN A 93 4.00 1.14 -9.92
C ASN A 93 4.39 -0.11 -9.13
N CYS A 94 3.41 -0.78 -8.50
CA CYS A 94 3.65 -2.03 -7.81
C CYS A 94 2.44 -2.99 -7.83
N CYS A 95 2.75 -4.27 -7.60
CA CYS A 95 1.82 -5.25 -7.07
C CYS A 95 2.08 -5.36 -5.57
N VAL A 96 1.08 -5.11 -4.75
CA VAL A 96 1.21 -5.04 -3.30
C VAL A 96 0.47 -6.19 -2.61
N ASN A 97 1.11 -6.75 -1.59
CA ASN A 97 0.56 -7.73 -0.66
C ASN A 97 1.13 -7.48 0.74
N ILE A 98 0.65 -8.18 1.76
CA ILE A 98 1.34 -8.34 3.05
C ILE A 98 2.15 -9.63 3.04
N SER A 99 3.07 -9.81 4.00
CA SER A 99 3.87 -11.04 4.08
C SER A 99 3.04 -12.27 4.41
N GLY A 100 1.89 -12.09 5.08
CA GLY A 100 0.99 -13.14 5.51
C GLY A 100 1.18 -13.55 6.96
N SER A 101 0.32 -14.44 7.45
CA SER A 101 0.28 -14.88 8.86
C SER A 101 0.01 -16.37 8.99
N PHE A 102 0.38 -16.92 10.16
CA PHE A 102 0.01 -18.26 10.63
C PHE A 102 -1.26 -18.26 11.47
N ALA A 103 -1.88 -17.11 11.73
CA ALA A 103 -3.14 -17.01 12.46
C ALA A 103 -4.33 -17.52 11.62
N GLU A 104 -5.49 -17.74 12.28
CA GLU A 104 -6.75 -18.05 11.59
C GLU A 104 -7.20 -16.87 10.72
N MET A 105 -7.08 -15.64 11.27
CA MET A 105 -7.23 -14.42 10.49
C MET A 105 -6.00 -14.27 9.60
N TRP A 106 -6.20 -14.10 8.31
CA TRP A 106 -5.15 -14.13 7.29
C TRP A 106 -4.05 -13.07 7.47
N ASP A 107 -4.39 -11.98 8.13
CA ASP A 107 -3.54 -10.83 8.47
C ASP A 107 -3.36 -10.64 9.99
N GLY A 108 -3.81 -11.61 10.80
CA GLY A 108 -3.78 -11.55 12.26
C GLY A 108 -2.40 -11.77 12.86
N TYR A 109 -2.24 -11.34 14.12
CA TYR A 109 -1.04 -11.62 14.91
C TYR A 109 -0.84 -13.12 15.18
N HIS A 110 0.41 -13.57 15.09
CA HIS A 110 0.84 -14.89 15.55
C HIS A 110 2.25 -14.81 16.16
N PRO A 111 2.54 -15.50 17.29
CA PRO A 111 3.84 -15.38 17.98
C PRO A 111 5.04 -15.81 17.13
N ASP A 112 4.85 -16.70 16.16
CA ASP A 112 5.94 -17.16 15.29
C ASP A 112 6.28 -16.15 14.17
N LEU A 113 5.58 -15.02 14.07
CA LEU A 113 5.86 -14.02 13.04
C LEU A 113 7.21 -13.31 13.23
N ASP A 114 7.70 -13.25 14.47
CA ASP A 114 9.01 -12.68 14.81
C ASP A 114 10.08 -13.78 15.00
N THR A 115 10.19 -14.71 14.03
CA THR A 115 11.20 -15.76 14.05
C THR A 115 12.08 -15.70 12.80
N LYS A 116 13.29 -16.27 12.90
CA LYS A 116 14.18 -16.38 11.76
C LYS A 116 13.57 -17.22 10.64
N GLU A 117 12.87 -18.28 10.98
CA GLU A 117 12.18 -19.18 10.06
C GLU A 117 11.11 -18.44 9.26
N THR A 118 10.37 -17.55 9.90
CA THR A 118 9.40 -16.67 9.25
C THR A 118 10.08 -15.68 8.33
N TRP A 119 11.17 -15.04 8.76
CA TRP A 119 11.96 -14.16 7.92
C TRP A 119 12.42 -14.88 6.64
N ASP A 120 13.04 -16.04 6.79
CA ASP A 120 13.55 -16.84 5.66
C ASP A 120 12.39 -17.24 4.70
N LEU A 121 11.21 -17.54 5.26
CA LEU A 121 10.01 -17.86 4.47
C LEU A 121 9.50 -16.64 3.68
N VAL A 122 9.43 -15.47 4.29
CA VAL A 122 9.03 -14.22 3.62
C VAL A 122 9.98 -13.91 2.46
N VAL A 123 11.31 -13.96 2.71
CA VAL A 123 12.32 -13.77 1.65
C VAL A 123 12.14 -14.79 0.53
N SER A 124 11.98 -16.07 0.86
CA SER A 124 11.81 -17.14 -0.13
C SER A 124 10.53 -16.97 -0.96
N ASN A 125 9.40 -16.63 -0.32
CA ASN A 125 8.13 -16.44 -1.02
C ASN A 125 8.19 -15.22 -1.96
N THR A 126 8.74 -14.10 -1.48
CA THR A 126 8.93 -12.89 -2.28
C THR A 126 9.80 -13.15 -3.51
N ARG A 127 10.93 -13.86 -3.34
CA ARG A 127 11.78 -14.27 -4.46
C ARG A 127 11.02 -15.14 -5.47
N LYS A 128 10.27 -16.14 -5.00
CA LYS A 128 9.51 -17.04 -5.88
C LYS A 128 8.50 -16.29 -6.73
N ILE A 129 7.79 -15.33 -6.16
CA ILE A 129 6.81 -14.52 -6.88
C ILE A 129 7.51 -13.68 -7.96
N ILE A 130 8.56 -12.97 -7.60
CA ILE A 130 9.30 -12.09 -8.50
C ILE A 130 9.99 -12.91 -9.61
N ASP A 131 10.65 -14.02 -9.25
CA ASP A 131 11.39 -14.85 -10.20
C ASP A 131 10.47 -15.57 -11.20
N ALA A 132 9.21 -15.83 -10.84
CA ALA A 132 8.21 -16.40 -11.74
C ALA A 132 7.81 -15.42 -12.85
N VAL A 133 7.67 -14.12 -12.53
CA VAL A 133 7.20 -13.08 -13.47
C VAL A 133 8.36 -12.35 -14.14
N LYS A 134 9.43 -12.06 -13.39
CA LYS A 134 10.58 -11.23 -13.80
C LYS A 134 10.13 -9.87 -14.33
N PRO A 135 9.40 -9.10 -13.54
CA PRO A 135 8.83 -7.85 -13.98
C PRO A 135 9.91 -6.82 -14.35
N THR A 136 9.61 -5.98 -15.34
CA THR A 136 10.49 -4.94 -15.87
C THR A 136 9.86 -3.56 -15.84
N ARG A 137 8.55 -3.46 -15.67
CA ARG A 137 7.76 -2.23 -15.67
C ARG A 137 7.09 -1.95 -14.33
N THR A 138 6.99 -2.96 -13.48
CA THR A 138 6.36 -2.90 -12.17
C THR A 138 7.28 -3.46 -11.09
N SER A 139 6.88 -3.30 -9.85
CA SER A 139 7.57 -3.87 -8.69
C SER A 139 6.63 -4.80 -7.93
N TYR A 140 7.19 -5.69 -7.12
CA TYR A 140 6.46 -6.37 -6.06
C TYR A 140 6.80 -5.73 -4.73
N SER A 141 5.81 -5.48 -3.89
CA SER A 141 5.99 -4.80 -2.61
C SER A 141 5.22 -5.51 -1.50
N LEU A 142 5.71 -5.39 -0.28
CA LEU A 142 5.00 -5.82 0.91
C LEU A 142 4.58 -4.59 1.72
N GLU A 143 3.28 -4.49 2.00
CA GLU A 143 2.80 -3.49 2.95
C GLU A 143 3.25 -3.87 4.36
N PRO A 144 3.85 -2.94 5.11
CA PRO A 144 4.17 -3.17 6.51
C PRO A 144 2.91 -3.34 7.34
N MET A 145 2.96 -4.26 8.30
CA MET A 145 1.89 -4.48 9.27
C MET A 145 2.44 -4.34 10.69
N PRO A 146 1.61 -3.98 11.69
CA PRO A 146 2.10 -3.72 13.06
C PRO A 146 2.81 -4.89 13.74
N TRP A 147 2.62 -6.11 13.24
CA TRP A 147 3.12 -7.36 13.83
C TRP A 147 3.68 -8.36 12.83
N MET A 148 3.93 -7.95 11.60
CA MET A 148 4.50 -8.80 10.54
C MET A 148 5.79 -8.22 10.01
N VAL A 149 6.58 -9.05 9.36
CA VAL A 149 7.74 -8.61 8.58
C VAL A 149 7.27 -7.96 7.27
N PRO A 150 7.65 -6.71 6.98
CA PRO A 150 8.39 -5.77 7.83
C PRO A 150 7.45 -4.97 8.76
N GLU A 151 7.87 -4.69 10.00
CA GLU A 151 7.16 -3.82 10.94
C GLU A 151 7.93 -2.53 11.28
N SER A 152 9.08 -2.33 10.64
CA SER A 152 9.91 -1.14 10.78
C SER A 152 10.68 -0.81 9.51
N PRO A 153 11.14 0.44 9.35
CA PRO A 153 11.93 0.82 8.18
C PRO A 153 13.28 0.09 8.13
N GLU A 154 13.89 -0.24 9.28
CA GLU A 154 15.12 -1.03 9.35
C GLU A 154 14.91 -2.46 8.86
N GLN A 155 13.81 -3.10 9.29
CA GLN A 155 13.45 -4.44 8.79
C GLN A 155 13.16 -4.39 7.29
N TYR A 156 12.49 -3.35 6.80
CA TYR A 156 12.23 -3.22 5.35
C TYR A 156 13.54 -3.07 4.56
N LEU A 157 14.44 -2.22 5.04
CA LEU A 157 15.77 -2.07 4.41
C LEU A 157 16.56 -3.40 4.40
N GLN A 158 16.50 -4.17 5.50
CA GLN A 158 17.13 -5.48 5.54
C GLN A 158 16.45 -6.46 4.58
N LEU A 159 15.12 -6.42 4.50
CA LEU A 159 14.36 -7.28 3.60
C LEU A 159 14.69 -6.97 2.11
N LEU A 160 14.85 -5.71 1.74
CA LEU A 160 15.33 -5.32 0.40
C LEU A 160 16.67 -5.99 0.06
N LYS A 161 17.60 -6.00 1.01
CA LYS A 161 18.93 -6.64 0.85
C LYS A 161 18.81 -8.15 0.75
N ASP A 162 18.01 -8.77 1.64
CA ASP A 162 17.90 -10.23 1.72
C ASP A 162 17.09 -10.82 0.57
N VAL A 163 16.08 -10.11 0.06
CA VAL A 163 15.36 -10.51 -1.15
C VAL A 163 16.24 -10.40 -2.38
N ASP A 164 17.09 -9.38 -2.45
CA ASP A 164 18.08 -9.19 -3.53
C ASP A 164 17.46 -9.34 -4.94
N ARG A 165 16.38 -8.62 -5.18
CA ARG A 165 15.72 -8.52 -6.49
C ARG A 165 15.42 -7.06 -6.80
N PRO A 166 15.89 -6.50 -7.92
CA PRO A 166 15.65 -5.09 -8.28
C PRO A 166 14.17 -4.71 -8.35
N ALA A 167 13.32 -5.70 -8.65
CA ALA A 167 11.87 -5.53 -8.71
C ALA A 167 11.18 -5.61 -7.35
N PHE A 168 11.89 -5.87 -6.25
CA PHE A 168 11.35 -5.73 -4.90
C PHE A 168 11.52 -4.30 -4.44
N LYS A 169 10.41 -3.60 -4.18
CA LYS A 169 10.37 -2.18 -3.82
C LYS A 169 9.49 -1.95 -2.59
N VAL A 170 9.48 -0.73 -2.10
CA VAL A 170 8.77 -0.36 -0.89
C VAL A 170 7.38 0.16 -1.21
N HIS A 171 6.38 -0.48 -0.64
CA HIS A 171 5.09 0.13 -0.37
C HIS A 171 5.14 0.66 1.07
N LEU A 172 5.04 1.97 1.25
CA LEU A 172 5.19 2.57 2.57
C LEU A 172 3.82 2.82 3.21
N ASP A 173 3.49 2.05 4.23
CA ASP A 173 2.48 2.40 5.21
C ASP A 173 3.15 2.74 6.53
N TYR A 174 3.39 4.03 6.73
CA TYR A 174 4.03 4.53 7.95
C TYR A 174 3.13 4.38 9.18
N CYS A 175 1.81 4.41 8.99
CA CYS A 175 0.85 4.33 10.08
C CYS A 175 0.83 2.93 10.69
N ASN A 176 0.86 1.90 9.88
CA ASN A 176 0.97 0.52 10.34
C ASN A 176 2.26 0.27 11.13
N MET A 177 3.32 1.02 10.87
CA MET A 177 4.57 0.96 11.64
C MET A 177 4.52 1.76 12.96
N LEU A 178 3.49 2.58 13.23
CA LEU A 178 3.33 3.31 14.51
C LEU A 178 2.82 2.39 15.62
N ASN A 179 3.44 1.24 15.79
CA ASN A 179 3.00 0.14 16.67
C ASN A 179 3.46 0.26 18.13
N SER A 180 3.93 1.41 18.55
CA SER A 180 4.32 1.69 19.93
C SER A 180 4.04 3.12 20.36
N ILE A 181 3.92 3.34 21.69
CA ILE A 181 3.75 4.68 22.26
C ILE A 181 4.92 5.57 21.92
N GLU A 182 6.12 5.05 21.87
CA GLU A 182 7.32 5.82 21.53
C GLU A 182 7.24 6.33 20.10
N ARG A 183 6.97 5.46 19.13
CA ARG A 183 6.81 5.85 17.71
C ARG A 183 5.63 6.82 17.53
N TYR A 184 4.52 6.60 18.22
CA TYR A 184 3.37 7.51 18.18
C TYR A 184 3.67 8.91 18.71
N ARG A 185 4.40 9.02 19.84
CA ARG A 185 4.80 10.32 20.40
C ARG A 185 5.75 11.11 19.51
N HIS A 186 6.58 10.40 18.77
CA HIS A 186 7.61 10.92 17.88
C HIS A 186 7.26 10.63 16.41
N ALA A 187 5.95 10.67 16.07
CA ALA A 187 5.47 10.24 14.75
C ALA A 187 6.13 11.03 13.60
N SER A 188 6.34 12.34 13.76
CA SER A 188 6.97 13.17 12.73
C SER A 188 8.43 12.77 12.47
N GLU A 189 9.20 12.53 13.52
CA GLU A 189 10.59 12.06 13.43
C GLU A 189 10.65 10.65 12.86
N PHE A 190 9.76 9.76 13.31
CA PHE A 190 9.67 8.39 12.82
C PHE A 190 9.30 8.33 11.34
N ILE A 191 8.28 9.09 10.90
CA ILE A 191 7.88 9.16 9.50
C ILE A 191 9.02 9.73 8.65
N THR A 192 9.68 10.81 9.09
CA THR A 192 10.85 11.35 8.39
C THR A 192 11.92 10.29 8.23
N HIS A 193 12.21 9.52 9.29
CA HIS A 193 13.18 8.44 9.25
C HIS A 193 12.80 7.32 8.25
N CYS A 194 11.50 6.97 8.13
CA CYS A 194 11.04 6.03 7.12
C CYS A 194 11.40 6.51 5.69
N PHE A 195 11.13 7.77 5.39
CA PHE A 195 11.44 8.35 4.08
C PHE A 195 12.96 8.47 3.85
N ASP A 196 13.71 8.89 4.85
CA ASP A 196 15.17 9.02 4.74
C ASP A 196 15.87 7.68 4.51
N LEU A 197 15.39 6.62 5.19
CA LEU A 197 16.02 5.30 5.12
C LEU A 197 15.62 4.52 3.87
N LEU A 198 14.34 4.61 3.46
CA LEU A 198 13.78 3.82 2.37
C LEU A 198 13.79 4.57 1.02
N GLY A 199 13.72 5.89 1.06
CA GLY A 199 13.97 6.85 -0.01
C GLY A 199 13.48 6.41 -1.39
N GLU A 200 14.39 6.35 -2.34
CA GLU A 200 14.16 6.01 -3.76
C GLU A 200 13.60 4.59 -4.01
N ASN A 201 13.54 3.75 -2.97
CA ASN A 201 12.87 2.45 -3.08
C ASN A 201 11.36 2.53 -2.87
N ILE A 202 10.82 3.65 -2.38
CA ILE A 202 9.38 3.84 -2.18
C ILE A 202 8.71 4.06 -3.54
N VAL A 203 7.74 3.21 -3.86
CA VAL A 203 6.99 3.25 -5.13
C VAL A 203 5.50 3.51 -4.95
N SER A 204 4.98 3.35 -3.72
CA SER A 204 3.61 3.67 -3.33
C SER A 204 3.53 3.97 -1.84
N ILE A 205 2.55 4.76 -1.43
CA ILE A 205 2.36 5.19 -0.05
C ILE A 205 0.88 5.10 0.31
N HIS A 206 0.58 4.48 1.47
CA HIS A 206 -0.71 4.64 2.13
C HIS A 206 -0.66 5.80 3.11
N ALA A 207 -1.58 6.75 2.93
CA ALA A 207 -1.73 7.91 3.79
C ALA A 207 -2.89 7.70 4.76
N LYS A 208 -2.55 7.37 5.98
CA LYS A 208 -3.45 7.15 7.11
C LYS A 208 -3.19 8.17 8.20
N ASP A 209 -4.09 8.22 9.17
CA ASP A 209 -3.90 8.99 10.39
C ASP A 209 -4.09 8.06 11.60
N ALA A 210 -3.58 8.45 12.75
CA ALA A 210 -3.63 7.63 13.95
C ALA A 210 -4.03 8.47 15.17
N LEU A 211 -4.75 7.83 16.07
CA LEU A 211 -5.15 8.44 17.32
C LEU A 211 -5.06 7.45 18.48
N ILE A 212 -4.43 7.87 19.56
CA ILE A 212 -4.43 7.11 20.81
C ILE A 212 -5.80 7.16 21.47
N VAL A 213 -6.32 5.98 21.85
CA VAL A 213 -7.61 5.88 22.53
C VAL A 213 -7.43 6.23 24.01
N LEU A 214 -8.01 7.37 24.42
CA LEU A 214 -7.93 7.83 25.81
C LEU A 214 -8.66 6.87 26.75
N GLY A 215 -7.96 6.46 27.81
CA GLY A 215 -8.51 5.57 28.83
C GLY A 215 -8.47 4.07 28.47
N ALA A 216 -7.96 3.68 27.32
CA ALA A 216 -7.71 2.27 27.03
C ALA A 216 -6.48 1.76 27.80
N LEU A 217 -6.65 0.61 28.49
CA LEU A 217 -5.58 -0.08 29.22
C LEU A 217 -5.60 -1.57 28.86
N PRO A 218 -4.52 -2.15 28.29
CA PRO A 218 -3.31 -1.44 27.81
C PRO A 218 -3.61 -0.52 26.62
N VAL A 219 -2.60 0.26 26.21
CA VAL A 219 -2.75 1.32 25.21
C VAL A 219 -3.25 0.79 23.87
N ASN A 220 -4.22 1.51 23.28
CA ASN A 220 -4.63 1.31 21.89
C ASN A 220 -4.31 2.57 21.08
N ILE A 221 -3.66 2.36 19.96
CA ILE A 221 -3.45 3.34 18.89
C ILE A 221 -4.31 2.87 17.72
N ASN A 222 -5.32 3.64 17.38
CA ASN A 222 -6.24 3.29 16.29
C ASN A 222 -5.89 4.05 15.03
N GLU A 223 -5.95 3.36 13.90
CA GLU A 223 -6.08 4.01 12.61
C GLU A 223 -7.39 4.81 12.57
N ILE A 224 -7.33 6.00 11.97
CA ILE A 224 -8.47 6.90 11.82
C ILE A 224 -8.39 7.62 10.48
N MET A 225 -9.51 8.15 10.03
CA MET A 225 -9.59 8.95 8.81
C MET A 225 -8.52 10.05 8.78
N PRO A 226 -7.79 10.22 7.68
CA PRO A 226 -6.84 11.32 7.49
C PRO A 226 -7.44 12.70 7.84
N GLY A 227 -6.75 13.45 8.69
CA GLY A 227 -7.17 14.75 9.22
C GLY A 227 -8.02 14.70 10.49
N LYS A 228 -8.27 13.51 11.05
CA LYS A 228 -8.98 13.33 12.32
C LYS A 228 -8.07 12.86 13.46
N GLY A 229 -6.85 12.45 13.14
CA GLY A 229 -5.85 11.97 14.08
C GLY A 229 -4.83 13.05 14.48
N SER A 230 -3.64 12.59 14.81
CA SER A 230 -2.55 13.43 15.31
C SER A 230 -1.31 13.47 14.41
N ILE A 231 -1.32 12.77 13.26
CA ILE A 231 -0.20 12.76 12.34
C ILE A 231 -0.13 14.09 11.58
N ASP A 232 1.07 14.65 11.43
CA ASP A 232 1.29 15.82 10.58
C ASP A 232 1.24 15.42 9.11
N LEU A 233 0.05 15.42 8.52
CA LEU A 233 -0.17 15.11 7.11
C LEU A 233 0.53 16.12 6.17
N SER A 234 0.84 17.35 6.66
CA SER A 234 1.61 18.31 5.85
C SER A 234 3.05 17.86 5.69
N LEU A 235 3.63 17.26 6.75
CA LEU A 235 4.94 16.62 6.66
C LEU A 235 4.89 15.43 5.69
N VAL A 236 3.90 14.55 5.81
CA VAL A 236 3.73 13.39 4.92
C VAL A 236 3.66 13.81 3.46
N THR A 237 2.82 14.80 3.12
CA THR A 237 2.69 15.29 1.74
C THR A 237 3.97 15.93 1.21
N LYS A 238 4.72 16.64 2.07
CA LYS A 238 6.01 17.23 1.73
C LYS A 238 7.06 16.16 1.43
N LEU A 239 7.17 15.14 2.28
CA LEU A 239 8.10 14.03 2.11
C LEU A 239 7.76 13.21 0.87
N ALA A 240 6.50 12.88 0.66
CA ALA A 240 6.04 12.18 -0.53
C ALA A 240 6.37 12.97 -1.82
N HIS A 241 6.07 14.27 -1.86
CA HIS A 241 6.43 15.10 -3.01
C HIS A 241 7.94 15.15 -3.26
N GLY A 242 8.76 15.07 -2.21
CA GLY A 242 10.22 14.99 -2.30
C GLY A 242 10.74 13.76 -3.06
N LEU A 243 9.94 12.70 -3.17
CA LEU A 243 10.26 11.49 -3.96
C LEU A 243 9.97 11.67 -5.47
N GLY A 244 9.16 12.67 -5.84
CA GLY A 244 8.82 12.96 -7.22
C GLY A 244 7.37 13.37 -7.43
N ASP A 245 7.10 13.94 -8.60
CA ASP A 245 5.76 14.47 -8.96
C ASP A 245 4.71 13.38 -9.16
N ASP A 246 5.12 12.18 -9.50
CA ASP A 246 4.25 11.05 -9.86
C ASP A 246 4.24 9.93 -8.81
N ILE A 247 4.70 10.20 -7.57
CA ILE A 247 4.54 9.25 -6.47
C ILE A 247 3.06 9.12 -6.09
N PRO A 248 2.48 7.92 -6.11
CA PRO A 248 1.09 7.70 -5.68
C PRO A 248 0.99 7.70 -4.16
N VAL A 249 -0.03 8.37 -3.65
CA VAL A 249 -0.39 8.44 -2.23
C VAL A 249 -1.87 8.09 -2.13
N PHE A 250 -2.19 6.99 -1.48
CA PHE A 250 -3.54 6.47 -1.37
C PHE A 250 -4.11 6.67 0.03
N VAL A 251 -5.35 7.18 0.11
CA VAL A 251 -6.16 7.07 1.32
C VAL A 251 -6.92 5.76 1.30
N GLU A 252 -6.99 5.07 2.44
CA GLU A 252 -7.62 3.75 2.50
C GLU A 252 -8.36 3.49 3.82
N HIS A 253 -8.95 2.29 3.95
CA HIS A 253 -9.67 1.78 5.13
C HIS A 253 -10.79 2.70 5.60
N LEU A 254 -11.52 3.29 4.65
CA LEU A 254 -12.69 4.12 4.93
C LEU A 254 -13.97 3.40 4.48
N ASP A 255 -15.07 3.61 5.21
CA ASP A 255 -16.29 2.83 5.03
C ASP A 255 -17.18 3.33 3.90
N THR A 256 -17.16 4.63 3.61
CA THR A 256 -18.09 5.26 2.68
C THR A 256 -17.40 6.13 1.63
N HIS A 257 -18.08 6.35 0.52
CA HIS A 257 -17.63 7.29 -0.51
C HIS A 257 -17.43 8.71 0.04
N GLU A 258 -18.29 9.14 0.95
CA GLU A 258 -18.20 10.44 1.62
C GLU A 258 -16.95 10.55 2.48
N ASP A 259 -16.57 9.48 3.17
CA ASP A 259 -15.33 9.43 3.96
C ASP A 259 -14.11 9.58 3.07
N TYR A 260 -14.09 8.92 1.90
CA TYR A 260 -13.04 9.09 0.91
C TYR A 260 -12.96 10.51 0.35
N LEU A 261 -14.10 11.19 0.13
CA LEU A 261 -14.12 12.61 -0.24
C LEU A 261 -13.51 13.50 0.85
N GLN A 262 -13.87 13.26 2.11
CA GLN A 262 -13.34 14.02 3.26
C GLN A 262 -11.84 13.78 3.45
N ALA A 263 -11.37 12.54 3.38
CA ALA A 263 -9.96 12.20 3.49
C ALA A 263 -9.14 12.80 2.34
N ALA A 264 -9.64 12.74 1.11
CA ALA A 264 -9.00 13.38 -0.02
C ALA A 264 -8.90 14.91 0.13
N ALA A 265 -9.96 15.53 0.67
CA ALA A 265 -9.95 16.97 0.98
C ALA A 265 -8.91 17.30 2.06
N ALA A 266 -8.81 16.49 3.11
CA ALA A 266 -7.81 16.65 4.17
C ALA A 266 -6.37 16.55 3.63
N MET A 267 -6.10 15.57 2.77
CA MET A 267 -4.79 15.43 2.12
C MET A 267 -4.45 16.63 1.22
N ARG A 268 -5.41 17.17 0.47
CA ARG A 268 -5.18 18.38 -0.34
C ARG A 268 -4.92 19.61 0.53
N GLN A 269 -5.64 19.76 1.63
CA GLN A 269 -5.40 20.86 2.60
C GLN A 269 -4.00 20.73 3.21
N ALA A 270 -3.59 19.51 3.58
CA ALA A 270 -2.26 19.24 4.10
C ALA A 270 -1.16 19.60 3.09
N ALA A 271 -1.33 19.22 1.83
CA ALA A 271 -0.40 19.57 0.75
C ALA A 271 -0.36 21.09 0.49
N GLN A 272 -1.50 21.76 0.50
CA GLN A 272 -1.57 23.22 0.39
C GLN A 272 -0.81 23.90 1.54
N LYS A 273 -0.99 23.43 2.78
CA LYS A 273 -0.24 23.92 3.95
C LYS A 273 1.26 23.69 3.80
N ALA A 274 1.67 22.56 3.23
CA ALA A 274 3.05 22.24 2.94
C ALA A 274 3.64 23.01 1.75
N GLY A 275 2.81 23.67 0.94
CA GLY A 275 3.23 24.37 -0.27
C GLY A 275 3.62 23.43 -1.42
N VAL A 276 3.06 22.20 -1.45
CA VAL A 276 3.35 21.20 -2.48
C VAL A 276 2.15 20.94 -3.38
N PRO A 277 2.37 20.71 -4.71
CA PRO A 277 1.29 20.42 -5.64
C PRO A 277 0.75 18.99 -5.43
N VAL A 278 -0.56 18.86 -5.61
CA VAL A 278 -1.26 17.56 -5.74
C VAL A 278 -1.92 17.54 -7.11
N LYS A 279 -1.60 16.53 -7.88
CA LYS A 279 -2.31 16.25 -9.14
C LYS A 279 -3.59 15.50 -8.84
#